data_045339cfb811ceb3c4c6a4d7b867c642
#
_entry.id   045339cfb811ceb3c4c6a4d7b867c642
#
_cell.length_a   1.000
_cell.length_b   1.000
_cell.length_c   1.000
_cell.angle_alpha   90.00
_cell.angle_beta   90.00
_cell.angle_gamma   90.00
#
_symmetry.space_group_name_H-M   'P 1'
#
loop_
_entity.id
_entity.type
_entity.pdbx_description
1 polymer ?
#
loop_
_entity_poly.entity_id
_entity_poly.type
_entity_poly.pdbx_seq_one_letter_code
_entity_poly.pdbx_strand_id
1 'polypeptide(L)'
;TMDATGSTGSPHAIYFCSNNKLNLTNGSVLTIKNYPNDALEWDGGDGGYNVNITNSTFISDHNRSGFTGTFYATITNSKVDVVNSLGNGSNGSHFIIEDSEVNFNNNGSHGLSAGELSIDNSTVNTKNNNGMGITVNKAFTVENGSIVTVTGNAGNSSYGYAAVRLYNDYPFTVDSTSELYIEDNNNTGLYVRQGNLTVEDGAVLKITGNKVSHSLLDGYGGGIYVGYGNNY
;
A
#
# COMPACT_ATOMS: atom_id res chain seq x y z
N THR A 1 -21.38 10.39 -0.43
CA THR A 1 -20.98 9.63 0.77
C THR A 1 -21.83 8.37 0.88
N MET A 2 -21.19 7.25 1.18
CA MET A 2 -21.82 5.99 1.59
C MET A 2 -21.43 5.73 3.04
N ASP A 3 -22.37 5.46 3.92
CA ASP A 3 -22.16 5.31 5.36
C ASP A 3 -23.02 4.17 5.90
N ALA A 4 -22.39 3.20 6.55
CA ALA A 4 -23.05 2.03 7.11
C ALA A 4 -23.13 2.05 8.66
N THR A 5 -23.04 3.23 9.28
CA THR A 5 -23.16 3.36 10.74
C THR A 5 -24.44 2.68 11.25
N GLY A 6 -24.28 1.73 12.17
CA GLY A 6 -25.40 0.97 12.75
C GLY A 6 -25.89 -0.21 11.92
N SER A 7 -25.26 -0.56 10.81
CA SER A 7 -25.58 -1.78 10.06
C SER A 7 -25.32 -3.04 10.90
N THR A 8 -26.26 -3.98 10.88
CA THR A 8 -26.20 -5.24 11.63
C THR A 8 -25.74 -6.43 10.78
N GLY A 9 -25.60 -6.26 9.49
CA GLY A 9 -25.07 -7.25 8.55
C GLY A 9 -23.58 -7.06 8.28
N SER A 10 -23.07 -7.76 7.29
CA SER A 10 -21.68 -7.61 6.80
C SER A 10 -21.66 -7.12 5.35
N PRO A 11 -22.30 -5.97 5.02
CA PRO A 11 -22.31 -5.46 3.66
C PRO A 11 -20.94 -4.91 3.27
N HIS A 12 -20.54 -5.14 2.00
CA HIS A 12 -19.51 -4.36 1.32
C HIS A 12 -20.14 -3.06 0.82
N ALA A 13 -19.34 -1.99 0.73
CA ALA A 13 -19.88 -0.75 0.17
C ALA A 13 -20.05 -0.86 -1.35
N ILE A 14 -19.01 -1.32 -2.03
CA ILE A 14 -19.03 -1.62 -3.47
C ILE A 14 -18.44 -3.00 -3.69
N TYR A 15 -19.26 -3.88 -4.24
CA TYR A 15 -18.87 -5.24 -4.58
C TYR A 15 -18.88 -5.40 -6.11
N PHE A 16 -17.76 -5.79 -6.65
CA PHE A 16 -17.61 -5.95 -8.10
C PHE A 16 -17.84 -7.39 -8.51
N CYS A 17 -18.80 -7.60 -9.37
CA CYS A 17 -19.05 -8.87 -10.06
C CYS A 17 -18.72 -8.69 -11.55
N SER A 18 -17.95 -9.59 -12.13
CA SER A 18 -17.63 -9.55 -13.55
C SER A 18 -16.82 -8.30 -13.98
N ASN A 19 -16.73 -7.97 -15.25
CA ASN A 19 -15.88 -6.92 -15.83
C ASN A 19 -16.36 -5.48 -15.55
N ASN A 20 -16.81 -5.17 -14.33
CA ASN A 20 -17.27 -3.83 -13.98
C ASN A 20 -16.10 -2.89 -13.67
N LYS A 21 -16.33 -1.59 -13.79
CA LYS A 21 -15.35 -0.54 -13.54
C LYS A 21 -15.92 0.50 -12.58
N LEU A 22 -15.06 1.04 -11.72
CA LEU A 22 -15.36 2.26 -10.99
C LEU A 22 -14.59 3.40 -11.64
N ASN A 23 -15.30 4.42 -12.09
CA ASN A 23 -14.66 5.64 -12.60
C ASN A 23 -15.11 6.83 -11.76
N LEU A 24 -14.16 7.47 -11.10
CA LEU A 24 -14.34 8.77 -10.47
C LEU A 24 -13.63 9.81 -11.33
N THR A 25 -14.35 10.82 -11.80
CA THR A 25 -13.83 11.81 -12.73
C THR A 25 -14.36 13.20 -12.43
N ASN A 26 -13.67 14.23 -12.97
CA ASN A 26 -14.17 15.59 -13.01
C ASN A 26 -14.52 16.21 -11.65
N GLY A 27 -13.66 16.08 -10.66
CA GLY A 27 -13.86 16.64 -9.32
C GLY A 27 -14.83 15.84 -8.45
N SER A 28 -15.14 14.60 -8.82
CA SER A 28 -15.99 13.73 -8.00
C SER A 28 -15.35 13.42 -6.65
N VAL A 29 -16.19 13.37 -5.61
CA VAL A 29 -15.78 12.95 -4.27
C VAL A 29 -16.61 11.74 -3.85
N LEU A 30 -15.95 10.60 -3.69
CA LEU A 30 -16.55 9.39 -3.12
C LEU A 30 -15.99 9.13 -1.73
N THR A 31 -16.85 9.18 -0.73
CA THR A 31 -16.51 8.78 0.65
C THR A 31 -17.29 7.53 1.01
N ILE A 32 -16.57 6.51 1.49
CA ILE A 32 -17.12 5.24 1.98
C ILE A 32 -16.64 5.07 3.43
N LYS A 33 -17.57 4.89 4.37
CA LYS A 33 -17.21 4.78 5.77
C LYS A 33 -18.09 3.85 6.59
N ASN A 34 -17.48 3.31 7.67
CA ASN A 34 -18.15 2.51 8.70
C ASN A 34 -18.75 1.19 8.17
N TYR A 35 -18.24 0.66 7.07
CA TYR A 35 -18.69 -0.63 6.57
C TYR A 35 -18.02 -1.76 7.35
N PRO A 36 -18.79 -2.73 7.88
CA PRO A 36 -18.23 -3.88 8.61
C PRO A 36 -17.43 -4.83 7.71
N ASN A 37 -17.57 -4.70 6.40
CA ASN A 37 -16.72 -5.28 5.38
C ASN A 37 -15.96 -4.21 4.57
N ASP A 38 -15.45 -4.60 3.42
CA ASP A 38 -14.53 -3.78 2.65
C ASP A 38 -15.22 -2.63 1.92
N ALA A 39 -14.51 -1.52 1.75
CA ALA A 39 -15.02 -0.40 0.97
C ALA A 39 -15.19 -0.79 -0.50
N LEU A 40 -14.13 -1.37 -1.08
CA LEU A 40 -14.14 -1.91 -2.43
C LEU A 40 -13.70 -3.37 -2.36
N GLU A 41 -14.56 -4.30 -2.77
CA GLU A 41 -14.21 -5.71 -2.83
C GLU A 41 -14.50 -6.30 -4.18
N TRP A 42 -13.65 -7.23 -4.55
CA TRP A 42 -13.83 -8.06 -5.69
C TRP A 42 -13.66 -9.54 -5.37
N ASP A 43 -14.64 -10.35 -5.81
CA ASP A 43 -14.67 -11.79 -5.63
C ASP A 43 -14.35 -12.51 -6.95
N GLY A 44 -13.11 -12.88 -7.05
CA GLY A 44 -12.50 -13.89 -7.88
C GLY A 44 -13.03 -14.21 -9.28
N GLY A 45 -12.30 -13.89 -10.30
CA GLY A 45 -12.38 -14.32 -11.70
C GLY A 45 -11.14 -13.82 -12.45
N ASP A 46 -10.86 -14.37 -13.61
CA ASP A 46 -9.61 -14.16 -14.36
C ASP A 46 -9.50 -12.78 -15.07
N GLY A 47 -10.27 -11.79 -14.69
CA GLY A 47 -10.25 -10.46 -15.32
C GLY A 47 -9.89 -9.36 -14.32
N GLY A 48 -8.83 -8.62 -14.55
CA GLY A 48 -8.49 -7.42 -13.79
C GLY A 48 -9.60 -6.38 -13.88
N TYR A 49 -10.01 -5.81 -12.74
CA TYR A 49 -11.02 -4.76 -12.65
C TYR A 49 -10.35 -3.42 -12.52
N ASN A 50 -10.89 -2.44 -13.24
CA ASN A 50 -10.32 -1.12 -13.24
C ASN A 50 -11.04 -0.22 -12.25
N VAL A 51 -10.28 0.34 -11.34
CA VAL A 51 -10.66 1.48 -10.51
C VAL A 51 -9.89 2.69 -11.03
N ASN A 52 -10.58 3.58 -11.71
CA ASN A 52 -9.98 4.79 -12.26
C ASN A 52 -10.43 5.99 -11.43
N ILE A 53 -9.47 6.69 -10.84
CA ILE A 53 -9.71 7.91 -10.05
C ILE A 53 -8.92 9.03 -10.74
N THR A 54 -9.61 9.90 -11.46
CA THR A 54 -8.98 10.96 -12.26
C THR A 54 -9.56 12.31 -11.87
N ASN A 55 -8.70 13.27 -11.53
CA ASN A 55 -9.10 14.61 -11.08
C ASN A 55 -10.16 14.54 -9.96
N SER A 56 -10.00 13.63 -9.00
CA SER A 56 -11.09 13.29 -8.05
C SER A 56 -10.55 12.92 -6.67
N THR A 57 -11.46 12.73 -5.72
CA THR A 57 -11.10 12.32 -4.36
C THR A 57 -11.82 11.03 -3.97
N PHE A 58 -11.09 10.06 -3.46
CA PHE A 58 -11.63 8.84 -2.85
C PHE A 58 -11.21 8.76 -1.40
N ILE A 59 -12.16 8.51 -0.51
CA ILE A 59 -11.94 8.35 0.93
C ILE A 59 -12.58 7.05 1.40
N SER A 60 -11.77 6.16 1.97
CA SER A 60 -12.21 4.97 2.69
C SER A 60 -11.83 5.12 4.17
N ASP A 61 -12.80 5.18 5.06
CA ASP A 61 -12.58 5.46 6.48
C ASP A 61 -13.38 4.53 7.38
N HIS A 62 -12.73 3.92 8.39
CA HIS A 62 -13.35 2.98 9.33
C HIS A 62 -14.10 1.82 8.66
N ASN A 63 -13.60 1.30 7.54
CA ASN A 63 -14.10 0.08 6.93
C ASN A 63 -13.26 -1.12 7.40
N ARG A 64 -13.67 -2.36 7.08
CA ARG A 64 -12.81 -3.51 7.35
C ARG A 64 -11.50 -3.42 6.58
N SER A 65 -11.56 -3.16 5.27
CA SER A 65 -10.41 -2.84 4.42
C SER A 65 -10.80 -1.80 3.38
N GLY A 66 -9.80 -1.17 2.75
CA GLY A 66 -10.05 -0.21 1.68
C GLY A 66 -10.26 -0.91 0.34
N PHE A 67 -9.20 -1.49 -0.20
CA PHE A 67 -9.20 -2.22 -1.47
C PHE A 67 -8.93 -3.70 -1.21
N THR A 68 -9.83 -4.59 -1.60
CA THR A 68 -9.67 -6.04 -1.43
C THR A 68 -9.90 -6.78 -2.75
N GLY A 69 -8.98 -7.67 -3.09
CA GLY A 69 -8.99 -8.43 -4.34
C GLY A 69 -8.04 -7.87 -5.41
N THR A 70 -8.11 -8.42 -6.62
CA THR A 70 -7.19 -8.03 -7.70
C THR A 70 -7.76 -6.86 -8.49
N PHE A 71 -7.33 -5.66 -8.19
CA PHE A 71 -7.67 -4.44 -8.91
C PHE A 71 -6.51 -3.98 -9.79
N TYR A 72 -6.84 -3.30 -10.88
CA TYR A 72 -5.95 -2.37 -11.56
C TYR A 72 -6.45 -0.96 -11.21
N ALA A 73 -5.83 -0.37 -10.19
CA ALA A 73 -6.18 0.98 -9.74
C ALA A 73 -5.26 2.00 -10.43
N THR A 74 -5.83 2.85 -11.27
CA THR A 74 -5.14 4.00 -11.87
C THR A 74 -5.64 5.26 -11.17
N ILE A 75 -4.71 5.98 -10.55
CA ILE A 75 -4.98 7.18 -9.76
C ILE A 75 -4.17 8.32 -10.39
N THR A 76 -4.86 9.28 -11.04
CA THR A 76 -4.20 10.36 -11.79
C THR A 76 -4.75 11.71 -11.34
N ASN A 77 -3.86 12.64 -11.00
CA ASN A 77 -4.18 14.00 -10.53
C ASN A 77 -5.27 13.99 -9.45
N SER A 78 -5.12 13.13 -8.46
CA SER A 78 -6.18 12.79 -7.51
C SER A 78 -5.69 12.66 -6.08
N LYS A 79 -6.64 12.65 -5.15
CA LYS A 79 -6.36 12.33 -3.76
C LYS A 79 -7.07 11.04 -3.34
N VAL A 80 -6.31 10.14 -2.70
CA VAL A 80 -6.84 8.90 -2.15
C VAL A 80 -6.44 8.77 -0.69
N ASP A 81 -7.42 8.68 0.20
CA ASP A 81 -7.21 8.41 1.63
C ASP A 81 -7.87 7.08 2.00
N VAL A 82 -7.08 6.12 2.44
CA VAL A 82 -7.54 4.85 3.02
C VAL A 82 -7.05 4.80 4.46
N VAL A 83 -7.93 5.08 5.38
CA VAL A 83 -7.55 5.33 6.76
C VAL A 83 -8.42 4.57 7.75
N ASN A 84 -7.82 4.26 8.91
CA ASN A 84 -8.52 3.68 10.05
C ASN A 84 -9.26 2.35 9.73
N SER A 85 -8.82 1.61 8.71
CA SER A 85 -9.40 0.30 8.41
C SER A 85 -9.12 -0.67 9.55
N LEU A 86 -10.04 -1.58 9.84
CA LEU A 86 -9.84 -2.63 10.85
C LEU A 86 -8.82 -3.68 10.39
N GLY A 87 -8.69 -3.89 9.11
CA GLY A 87 -7.74 -4.76 8.43
C GLY A 87 -6.75 -3.98 7.58
N ASN A 88 -6.56 -4.39 6.33
CA ASN A 88 -5.61 -3.79 5.41
C ASN A 88 -6.14 -2.49 4.79
N GLY A 89 -5.24 -1.56 4.52
CA GLY A 89 -5.56 -0.45 3.63
C GLY A 89 -5.81 -0.96 2.21
N SER A 90 -4.93 -1.79 1.67
CA SER A 90 -5.18 -2.56 0.46
C SER A 90 -4.63 -3.98 0.56
N ASN A 91 -5.16 -4.89 -0.28
CA ASN A 91 -4.69 -6.26 -0.36
C ASN A 91 -4.76 -6.80 -1.80
N GLY A 92 -3.59 -6.96 -2.42
CA GLY A 92 -3.40 -7.64 -3.69
C GLY A 92 -3.67 -6.86 -4.97
N SER A 93 -3.94 -5.57 -4.89
CA SER A 93 -4.21 -4.72 -6.06
C SER A 93 -2.93 -4.31 -6.80
N HIS A 94 -3.08 -3.94 -8.09
CA HIS A 94 -2.03 -3.26 -8.85
C HIS A 94 -2.33 -1.76 -8.83
N PHE A 95 -1.33 -0.95 -8.51
CA PHE A 95 -1.48 0.49 -8.43
C PHE A 95 -0.56 1.21 -9.42
N ILE A 96 -1.15 2.09 -10.21
CA ILE A 96 -0.48 3.12 -11.01
C ILE A 96 -0.92 4.45 -10.42
N ILE A 97 0.01 5.21 -9.86
CA ILE A 97 -0.24 6.47 -9.14
C ILE A 97 0.55 7.57 -9.84
N GLU A 98 -0.15 8.51 -10.45
CA GLU A 98 0.43 9.59 -11.25
C GLU A 98 -0.11 10.95 -10.78
N ASP A 99 0.78 11.95 -10.61
CA ASP A 99 0.40 13.32 -10.22
C ASP A 99 -0.53 13.40 -9.00
N SER A 100 -0.36 12.49 -8.02
CA SER A 100 -1.38 12.25 -7.00
C SER A 100 -0.84 12.24 -5.57
N GLU A 101 -1.75 12.42 -4.60
CA GLU A 101 -1.50 12.20 -3.18
C GLU A 101 -2.29 10.98 -2.69
N VAL A 102 -1.58 9.97 -2.16
CA VAL A 102 -2.18 8.72 -1.71
C VAL A 102 -1.74 8.37 -0.30
N ASN A 103 -2.69 8.14 0.58
CA ASN A 103 -2.46 7.84 1.98
C ASN A 103 -3.10 6.51 2.39
N PHE A 104 -2.30 5.61 2.99
CA PHE A 104 -2.75 4.37 3.63
C PHE A 104 -2.31 4.39 5.10
N ASN A 105 -3.10 5.02 5.97
CA ASN A 105 -2.67 5.35 7.32
C ASN A 105 -3.58 4.76 8.41
N ASN A 106 -2.98 4.42 9.56
CA ASN A 106 -3.68 3.96 10.76
C ASN A 106 -4.53 2.71 10.54
N ASN A 107 -4.15 1.83 9.61
CA ASN A 107 -4.91 0.62 9.35
C ASN A 107 -4.53 -0.49 10.33
N GLY A 108 -5.47 -1.36 10.67
CA GLY A 108 -5.31 -2.44 11.65
C GLY A 108 -4.38 -3.57 11.23
N SER A 109 -3.96 -3.59 9.96
CA SER A 109 -2.98 -4.52 9.42
C SER A 109 -2.03 -3.77 8.48
N HIS A 110 -1.82 -4.24 7.23
CA HIS A 110 -0.92 -3.58 6.27
C HIS A 110 -1.50 -2.28 5.73
N GLY A 111 -0.63 -1.33 5.41
CA GLY A 111 -1.00 -0.12 4.70
C GLY A 111 -1.32 -0.43 3.24
N LEU A 112 -0.31 -0.47 2.40
CA LEU A 112 -0.40 -0.73 0.96
C LEU A 112 0.19 -2.11 0.64
N SER A 113 -0.66 -3.07 0.33
CA SER A 113 -0.26 -4.36 -0.21
C SER A 113 -0.63 -4.41 -1.69
N ALA A 114 0.38 -4.49 -2.55
CA ALA A 114 0.21 -4.44 -3.99
C ALA A 114 0.78 -5.67 -4.70
N GLY A 115 0.15 -6.07 -5.79
CA GLY A 115 0.73 -6.97 -6.76
C GLY A 115 1.88 -6.29 -7.50
N GLU A 116 1.65 -5.06 -7.96
CA GLU A 116 2.61 -4.20 -8.64
C GLU A 116 2.37 -2.74 -8.24
N LEU A 117 3.40 -1.92 -8.12
CA LEU A 117 3.29 -0.54 -7.68
C LEU A 117 4.18 0.38 -8.51
N SER A 118 3.55 1.32 -9.20
CA SER A 118 4.22 2.39 -9.92
C SER A 118 3.78 3.74 -9.34
N ILE A 119 4.75 4.58 -8.97
CA ILE A 119 4.54 5.90 -8.38
C ILE A 119 5.32 6.91 -9.21
N ASP A 120 4.60 7.79 -9.89
CA ASP A 120 5.12 8.80 -10.80
C ASP A 120 4.66 10.20 -10.36
N ASN A 121 5.59 11.14 -10.19
CA ASN A 121 5.33 12.52 -9.77
C ASN A 121 4.31 12.65 -8.65
N SER A 122 4.40 11.78 -7.64
CA SER A 122 3.34 11.58 -6.65
C SER A 122 3.88 11.51 -5.21
N THR A 123 2.98 11.78 -4.25
CA THR A 123 3.27 11.61 -2.84
C THR A 123 2.49 10.42 -2.29
N VAL A 124 3.20 9.42 -1.74
CA VAL A 124 2.57 8.26 -1.11
C VAL A 124 3.00 8.13 0.34
N ASN A 125 2.04 8.04 1.24
CA ASN A 125 2.27 7.88 2.66
C ASN A 125 1.65 6.58 3.19
N THR A 126 2.44 5.80 3.93
CA THR A 126 1.95 4.66 4.69
C THR A 126 2.40 4.79 6.14
N LYS A 127 1.51 5.27 7.00
CA LYS A 127 1.87 5.67 8.36
C LYS A 127 1.04 4.96 9.43
N ASN A 128 1.70 4.55 10.52
CA ASN A 128 1.06 4.04 11.73
C ASN A 128 0.14 2.82 11.49
N ASN A 129 0.45 1.97 10.51
CA ASN A 129 -0.29 0.74 10.30
C ASN A 129 0.20 -0.33 11.28
N ASN A 130 -0.69 -1.20 11.76
CA ASN A 130 -0.33 -2.28 12.68
C ASN A 130 0.43 -3.44 12.01
N GLY A 131 0.52 -3.43 10.71
CA GLY A 131 1.32 -4.35 9.89
C GLY A 131 2.45 -3.63 9.16
N MET A 132 2.82 -4.14 7.99
CA MET A 132 3.80 -3.52 7.11
C MET A 132 3.24 -2.25 6.48
N GLY A 133 4.10 -1.28 6.20
CA GLY A 133 3.71 -0.08 5.47
C GLY A 133 3.42 -0.41 4.01
N ILE A 134 4.40 -0.97 3.29
CA ILE A 134 4.28 -1.34 1.88
C ILE A 134 4.72 -2.79 1.67
N THR A 135 3.93 -3.58 0.93
CA THR A 135 4.33 -4.86 0.38
C THR A 135 4.08 -4.93 -1.10
N VAL A 136 5.05 -5.42 -1.87
CA VAL A 136 4.92 -5.53 -3.32
C VAL A 136 5.37 -6.92 -3.78
N ASN A 137 4.55 -7.57 -4.60
CA ASN A 137 4.83 -8.92 -5.10
C ASN A 137 5.59 -8.95 -6.43
N LYS A 138 5.54 -7.87 -7.20
CA LYS A 138 6.21 -7.70 -8.49
C LYS A 138 7.03 -6.42 -8.51
N ALA A 139 7.04 -5.69 -9.62
CA ALA A 139 7.80 -4.46 -9.78
C ALA A 139 7.31 -3.33 -8.84
N PHE A 140 8.28 -2.57 -8.33
CA PHE A 140 8.05 -1.37 -7.56
C PHE A 140 8.93 -0.25 -8.12
N THR A 141 8.30 0.80 -8.64
CA THR A 141 9.00 1.97 -9.19
C THR A 141 8.57 3.25 -8.48
N VAL A 142 9.54 4.12 -8.22
CA VAL A 142 9.37 5.46 -7.64
C VAL A 142 10.10 6.44 -8.55
N GLU A 143 9.36 7.25 -9.31
CA GLU A 143 9.87 7.98 -10.45
C GLU A 143 9.39 9.44 -10.49
N ASN A 144 10.10 10.26 -11.26
CA ASN A 144 9.71 11.63 -11.65
C ASN A 144 9.42 12.57 -10.46
N GLY A 145 10.30 12.60 -9.46
CA GLY A 145 10.16 13.48 -8.30
C GLY A 145 9.17 13.00 -7.26
N SER A 146 8.85 11.71 -7.28
CA SER A 146 7.95 11.11 -6.30
C SER A 146 8.55 11.07 -4.89
N ILE A 147 7.69 11.25 -3.88
CA ILE A 147 8.07 11.15 -2.48
C ILE A 147 7.25 10.06 -1.80
N VAL A 148 7.94 9.04 -1.31
CA VAL A 148 7.31 7.93 -0.57
C VAL A 148 7.76 7.93 0.88
N THR A 149 6.80 7.97 1.81
CA THR A 149 7.07 7.93 3.26
C THR A 149 6.44 6.71 3.91
N VAL A 150 7.25 5.91 4.57
CA VAL A 150 6.84 4.71 5.31
C VAL A 150 7.31 4.85 6.76
N THR A 151 6.40 5.22 7.67
CA THR A 151 6.80 5.56 9.04
C THR A 151 5.83 5.06 10.11
N GLY A 152 6.35 4.70 11.27
CA GLY A 152 5.55 4.31 12.44
C GLY A 152 4.79 2.99 12.28
N ASN A 153 5.07 2.19 11.25
CA ASN A 153 4.37 0.93 11.02
C ASN A 153 4.89 -0.15 11.99
N ALA A 154 3.99 -0.96 12.54
CA ALA A 154 4.34 -1.86 13.64
C ALA A 154 4.96 -3.19 13.18
N GLY A 155 4.68 -3.63 11.97
CA GLY A 155 5.19 -4.89 11.45
C GLY A 155 4.75 -6.14 12.25
N ASN A 156 3.68 -6.02 12.99
CA ASN A 156 3.19 -7.10 13.87
C ASN A 156 2.38 -8.13 13.10
N SER A 157 2.97 -8.78 12.13
CA SER A 157 2.33 -9.91 11.47
C SER A 157 3.25 -11.12 11.48
N SER A 158 2.67 -12.30 11.68
CA SER A 158 3.33 -13.60 11.54
C SER A 158 3.97 -13.82 10.15
N TYR A 159 3.82 -12.88 9.23
CA TYR A 159 4.20 -13.01 7.83
C TYR A 159 5.14 -11.94 7.29
N GLY A 160 5.53 -10.93 8.07
CA GLY A 160 6.32 -9.86 7.52
C GLY A 160 7.12 -9.07 8.54
N TYR A 161 8.40 -9.00 8.29
CA TYR A 161 9.38 -8.48 9.22
C TYR A 161 10.04 -7.19 8.71
N ALA A 162 9.35 -6.44 7.85
CA ALA A 162 9.87 -5.18 7.32
C ALA A 162 8.78 -4.13 7.13
N ALA A 163 9.16 -2.86 7.22
CA ALA A 163 8.26 -1.76 6.89
C ALA A 163 7.92 -1.73 5.39
N VAL A 164 8.93 -2.01 4.55
CA VAL A 164 8.77 -2.23 3.11
C VAL A 164 9.27 -3.63 2.76
N ARG A 165 8.44 -4.42 2.07
CA ARG A 165 8.78 -5.78 1.67
C ARG A 165 8.53 -6.05 0.19
N LEU A 166 9.52 -6.63 -0.45
CA LEU A 166 9.48 -7.09 -1.84
C LEU A 166 9.62 -8.61 -1.88
N TYR A 167 8.69 -9.28 -2.57
CA TYR A 167 8.57 -10.74 -2.49
C TYR A 167 9.32 -11.52 -3.56
N ASN A 168 9.38 -11.03 -4.79
CA ASN A 168 9.82 -11.79 -5.95
C ASN A 168 10.97 -11.12 -6.69
N ASP A 169 11.51 -11.83 -7.68
CA ASP A 169 12.62 -11.40 -8.53
C ASP A 169 12.18 -10.36 -9.57
N TYR A 170 11.69 -9.22 -9.08
CA TYR A 170 11.31 -8.09 -9.90
C TYR A 170 12.11 -6.86 -9.51
N PRO A 171 12.26 -5.88 -10.42
CA PRO A 171 13.00 -4.68 -10.12
C PRO A 171 12.31 -3.82 -9.05
N PHE A 172 13.14 -3.25 -8.20
CA PHE A 172 12.79 -2.14 -7.34
C PHE A 172 13.68 -0.96 -7.70
N THR A 173 13.08 0.13 -8.16
CA THR A 173 13.82 1.31 -8.64
C THR A 173 13.34 2.57 -7.92
N VAL A 174 14.29 3.38 -7.46
CA VAL A 174 14.09 4.77 -7.09
C VAL A 174 14.93 5.58 -8.05
N ASP A 175 14.28 6.38 -8.90
CA ASP A 175 14.96 7.18 -9.91
C ASP A 175 15.71 8.38 -9.33
N SER A 176 16.55 9.01 -10.15
CA SER A 176 17.46 10.10 -9.77
C SER A 176 16.80 11.34 -9.17
N THR A 177 15.50 11.48 -9.30
CA THR A 177 14.73 12.66 -8.83
C THR A 177 13.83 12.38 -7.64
N SER A 178 13.71 11.11 -7.27
CA SER A 178 12.72 10.63 -6.31
C SER A 178 13.30 10.30 -4.93
N GLU A 179 12.42 10.24 -3.94
CA GLU A 179 12.78 10.06 -2.55
C GLU A 179 11.95 8.96 -1.88
N LEU A 180 12.62 8.04 -1.18
CA LEU A 180 11.99 7.02 -0.36
C LEU A 180 12.51 7.08 1.09
N TYR A 181 11.62 7.39 2.01
CA TYR A 181 11.87 7.45 3.44
C TYR A 181 11.23 6.28 4.17
N ILE A 182 12.04 5.48 4.86
CA ILE A 182 11.58 4.33 5.66
C ILE A 182 12.09 4.57 7.09
N GLU A 183 11.26 5.18 7.92
CA GLU A 183 11.72 5.76 9.17
C GLU A 183 10.85 5.35 10.37
N ASP A 184 11.51 5.15 11.52
CA ASP A 184 10.86 4.96 12.82
C ASP A 184 9.81 3.84 12.86
N ASN A 185 10.00 2.77 12.05
CA ASN A 185 9.12 1.61 12.08
C ASN A 185 9.57 0.60 13.14
N ASN A 186 8.62 -0.17 13.69
CA ASN A 186 8.89 -1.22 14.67
C ASN A 186 9.28 -2.54 13.99
N ASN A 187 10.15 -2.46 12.96
CA ASN A 187 10.58 -3.61 12.18
C ASN A 187 11.84 -3.31 11.38
N THR A 188 12.38 -4.31 10.63
CA THR A 188 13.37 -4.05 9.58
C THR A 188 12.83 -2.99 8.62
N GLY A 189 13.67 -2.04 8.21
CA GLY A 189 13.25 -0.99 7.31
C GLY A 189 12.82 -1.57 5.95
N LEU A 190 13.76 -2.17 5.22
CA LEU A 190 13.54 -2.72 3.89
C LEU A 190 13.95 -4.20 3.83
N TYR A 191 13.06 -5.04 3.33
CA TYR A 191 13.36 -6.44 3.01
C TYR A 191 13.15 -6.72 1.52
N VAL A 192 14.23 -7.07 0.84
CA VAL A 192 14.23 -7.52 -0.55
C VAL A 192 14.51 -9.02 -0.56
N ARG A 193 13.47 -9.82 -0.76
CA ARG A 193 13.61 -11.29 -0.73
C ARG A 193 14.39 -11.82 -1.93
N GLN A 194 14.11 -11.29 -3.09
CA GLN A 194 14.77 -11.56 -4.38
C GLN A 194 14.65 -10.32 -5.25
N GLY A 195 15.51 -10.19 -6.25
CA GLY A 195 15.47 -9.10 -7.20
C GLY A 195 16.52 -8.02 -6.95
N ASN A 196 16.52 -7.03 -7.80
CA ASN A 196 17.49 -5.96 -7.81
C ASN A 196 16.90 -4.69 -7.20
N LEU A 197 17.59 -4.16 -6.20
CA LEU A 197 17.35 -2.80 -5.72
C LEU A 197 18.25 -1.85 -6.52
N THR A 198 17.67 -0.92 -7.24
CA THR A 198 18.37 0.15 -7.95
C THR A 198 18.00 1.49 -7.30
N VAL A 199 18.99 2.19 -6.79
CA VAL A 199 18.87 3.58 -6.34
C VAL A 199 19.78 4.38 -7.28
N GLU A 200 19.17 5.21 -8.13
CA GLU A 200 19.91 5.95 -9.14
C GLU A 200 20.71 7.11 -8.52
N ASP A 201 21.71 7.60 -9.25
CA ASP A 201 22.52 8.76 -8.82
C ASP A 201 21.65 10.01 -8.70
N GLY A 202 21.60 10.61 -7.52
CA GLY A 202 20.71 11.71 -7.17
C GLY A 202 19.44 11.31 -6.39
N ALA A 203 19.04 10.05 -6.44
CA ALA A 203 17.91 9.55 -5.64
C ALA A 203 18.18 9.59 -4.13
N VAL A 204 17.11 9.73 -3.33
CA VAL A 204 17.19 9.62 -1.88
C VAL A 204 16.55 8.31 -1.42
N LEU A 205 17.36 7.42 -0.85
CA LEU A 205 16.86 6.30 -0.05
C LEU A 205 17.34 6.48 1.40
N LYS A 206 16.42 6.82 2.29
CA LYS A 206 16.75 7.04 3.71
C LYS A 206 16.03 6.00 4.58
N ILE A 207 16.81 5.22 5.31
CA ILE A 207 16.33 4.16 6.20
C ILE A 207 16.90 4.38 7.59
N THR A 208 16.10 4.91 8.51
CA THR A 208 16.56 5.33 9.84
C THR A 208 15.55 5.03 10.93
N GLY A 209 16.00 4.87 12.15
CA GLY A 209 15.14 4.72 13.33
C GLY A 209 14.30 3.44 13.39
N ASN A 210 14.45 2.53 12.44
CA ASN A 210 13.70 1.28 12.41
C ASN A 210 14.21 0.31 13.48
N LYS A 211 13.31 -0.30 14.25
CA LYS A 211 13.64 -1.11 15.42
C LYS A 211 13.11 -2.52 15.27
N VAL A 212 13.98 -3.50 15.15
CA VAL A 212 13.60 -4.91 15.19
C VAL A 212 13.25 -5.27 16.63
N SER A 213 11.98 -5.51 16.92
CA SER A 213 11.48 -5.81 18.26
C SER A 213 11.29 -7.30 18.55
N HIS A 214 11.55 -8.20 17.60
CA HIS A 214 11.27 -9.63 17.76
C HIS A 214 12.53 -10.48 17.88
N SER A 215 12.61 -11.25 18.96
CA SER A 215 13.68 -12.21 19.26
C SER A 215 13.79 -13.42 18.29
N LEU A 216 12.83 -13.60 17.39
CA LEU A 216 12.85 -14.68 16.40
C LEU A 216 13.67 -14.34 15.14
N LEU A 217 14.24 -13.14 15.09
CA LEU A 217 14.94 -12.61 13.93
C LEU A 217 16.38 -12.20 14.24
N ASP A 218 17.04 -12.95 15.12
CA ASP A 218 18.46 -12.78 15.39
C ASP A 218 19.25 -12.89 14.08
N GLY A 219 19.57 -11.74 13.49
CA GLY A 219 20.33 -11.64 12.25
C GLY A 219 19.76 -10.73 11.17
N TYR A 220 18.51 -10.29 11.28
CA TYR A 220 17.94 -9.31 10.35
C TYR A 220 18.26 -7.88 10.83
N GLY A 221 18.95 -7.10 10.00
CA GLY A 221 19.32 -5.73 10.35
C GLY A 221 18.12 -4.80 10.43
N GLY A 222 18.19 -3.79 11.30
CA GLY A 222 17.17 -2.74 11.37
C GLY A 222 17.08 -1.86 10.11
N GLY A 223 18.11 -1.88 9.25
CA GLY A 223 18.16 -1.14 7.99
C GLY A 223 17.60 -1.94 6.82
N ILE A 224 18.50 -2.58 6.05
CA ILE A 224 18.16 -3.34 4.83
C ILE A 224 18.53 -4.81 5.04
N TYR A 225 17.61 -5.69 4.66
CA TYR A 225 17.89 -7.12 4.51
C TYR A 225 17.65 -7.54 3.07
N VAL A 226 18.66 -8.16 2.46
CA VAL A 226 18.59 -8.71 1.11
C VAL A 226 18.92 -10.21 1.18
N GLY A 227 18.02 -11.05 0.73
CA GLY A 227 18.26 -12.49 0.69
C GLY A 227 17.00 -13.33 0.87
N TYR A 228 17.15 -14.64 0.60
CA TYR A 228 16.14 -15.63 0.95
C TYR A 228 16.04 -15.77 2.46
N GLY A 229 14.99 -15.24 3.05
CA GLY A 229 14.56 -15.66 4.36
C GLY A 229 13.99 -17.07 4.25
N ASN A 230 14.62 -18.05 4.91
CA ASN A 230 13.96 -19.33 5.09
C ASN A 230 12.68 -19.08 5.88
N ASN A 231 11.55 -19.55 5.35
CA ASN A 231 10.32 -19.62 6.13
C ASN A 231 10.56 -20.62 7.26
N TYR A 232 10.66 -20.14 8.47
CA TYR A 232 10.51 -20.92 9.68
C TYR A 232 9.12 -20.65 10.27
#